data_3e756e56632e8f18e273a503127196ff
#
_entry.id   3e756e56632e8f18e273a503127196ff
#
_cell.length_a   1.000
_cell.length_b   1.000
_cell.length_c   1.000
_cell.angle_alpha   90.00
_cell.angle_beta   90.00
_cell.angle_gamma   90.00
#
_symmetry.space_group_name_H-M   'P 1'
#
loop_
_entity.id
_entity.type
_entity.pdbx_description
1 polymer ?
#
loop_
_entity_poly.entity_id
_entity_poly.type
_entity_poly.pdbx_seq_one_letter_code
_entity_poly.pdbx_strand_id
1 'polypeptide(L)'
;LYDLRRMMESALMPLVVERISKEELMQCEAILAEWNRLAVEGKPSYEIDGRFHETLYSVIGNRMVTALCHIFWTSYCELETNRILGNADSKNRESTEKTIEAHRRILKAVQQGDGSMASKLMYDHFVVINKAADLIGEPHRT
;
A
#
# COMPACT_ATOMS: atom_id res chain seq x y z
N LEU A 1 7.41 -11.40 -4.52
CA LEU A 1 6.16 -10.66 -4.41
C LEU A 1 6.38 -9.15 -4.37
N TYR A 2 7.11 -8.64 -3.38
CA TYR A 2 7.32 -7.20 -3.19
C TYR A 2 8.04 -6.51 -4.34
N ASP A 3 9.03 -7.13 -4.95
CA ASP A 3 9.75 -6.55 -6.09
C ASP A 3 8.84 -6.35 -7.30
N LEU A 4 7.97 -7.32 -7.59
CA LEU A 4 7.03 -7.20 -8.69
C LEU A 4 5.98 -6.11 -8.43
N ARG A 5 5.44 -6.03 -7.21
CA ARG A 5 4.55 -4.94 -6.80
C ARG A 5 5.22 -3.59 -6.95
N ARG A 6 6.43 -3.45 -6.39
CA ARG A 6 7.22 -2.22 -6.46
C ARG A 6 7.38 -1.73 -7.89
N MET A 7 7.81 -2.63 -8.79
CA MET A 7 8.03 -2.29 -10.21
C MET A 7 6.72 -1.90 -10.91
N MET A 8 5.67 -2.71 -10.76
CA MET A 8 4.40 -2.49 -11.42
C MET A 8 3.69 -1.24 -10.85
N GLU A 9 3.53 -1.17 -9.55
CA GLU A 9 2.74 -0.12 -8.92
C GLU A 9 3.42 1.25 -9.05
N SER A 10 4.74 1.35 -8.91
CA SER A 10 5.43 2.62 -9.14
C SER A 10 5.37 3.07 -10.60
N ALA A 11 5.53 2.16 -11.56
CA ALA A 11 5.49 2.49 -12.98
C ALA A 11 4.10 2.95 -13.46
N LEU A 12 3.03 2.51 -12.80
CA LEU A 12 1.67 2.88 -13.14
C LEU A 12 1.19 4.21 -12.53
N MET A 13 1.91 4.77 -11.56
CA MET A 13 1.48 5.99 -10.86
C MET A 13 1.27 7.20 -11.77
N PRO A 14 2.10 7.48 -12.80
CA PRO A 14 1.81 8.58 -13.74
C PRO A 14 0.45 8.42 -14.44
N LEU A 15 0.07 7.20 -14.78
CA LEU A 15 -1.22 6.91 -15.42
C LEU A 15 -2.38 7.05 -14.42
N VAL A 16 -2.18 6.69 -13.17
CA VAL A 16 -3.15 6.94 -12.08
C VAL A 16 -3.39 8.44 -11.96
N VAL A 17 -2.33 9.24 -11.87
CA VAL A 17 -2.42 10.71 -11.75
C VAL A 17 -3.18 11.33 -12.93
N GLU A 18 -2.98 10.82 -14.15
CA GLU A 18 -3.69 11.29 -15.33
C GLU A 18 -5.19 11.00 -15.31
N ARG A 19 -5.60 9.87 -14.70
CA ARG A 19 -6.97 9.35 -14.84
C ARG A 19 -7.84 9.51 -13.61
N ILE A 20 -7.25 9.73 -12.44
CA ILE A 20 -7.99 9.77 -11.17
C ILE A 20 -8.94 10.96 -11.12
N SER A 21 -10.18 10.70 -10.73
CA SER A 21 -11.20 11.73 -10.52
C SER A 21 -11.17 12.26 -9.09
N LYS A 22 -11.89 13.37 -8.85
CA LYS A 22 -12.09 13.90 -7.50
C LYS A 22 -12.81 12.90 -6.58
N GLU A 23 -13.71 12.10 -7.13
CA GLU A 23 -14.46 11.11 -6.37
C GLU A 23 -13.56 10.00 -5.84
N GLU A 24 -12.67 9.47 -6.67
CA GLU A 24 -11.70 8.44 -6.25
C GLU A 24 -10.66 9.00 -5.28
N LEU A 25 -10.23 10.26 -5.45
CA LEU A 25 -9.39 10.93 -4.47
C LEU A 25 -10.07 11.02 -3.10
N MET A 26 -11.36 11.39 -3.06
CA MET A 26 -12.14 11.42 -1.82
C MET A 26 -12.29 10.04 -1.20
N GLN A 27 -12.45 8.99 -2.02
CA GLN A 27 -12.48 7.61 -1.53
C GLN A 27 -11.14 7.22 -0.89
N CYS A 28 -10.02 7.56 -1.51
CA CYS A 28 -8.69 7.32 -0.94
C CYS A 28 -8.49 8.08 0.39
N GLU A 29 -8.93 9.32 0.48
CA GLU A 29 -8.89 10.09 1.74
C GLU A 29 -9.70 9.44 2.84
N ALA A 30 -10.92 8.98 2.53
CA ALA A 30 -11.79 8.29 3.48
C ALA A 30 -11.15 6.97 3.97
N ILE A 31 -10.51 6.23 3.08
CA ILE A 31 -9.77 5.00 3.43
C ILE A 31 -8.63 5.31 4.41
N LEU A 32 -7.84 6.36 4.17
CA LEU A 32 -6.76 6.75 5.06
C LEU A 32 -7.27 7.25 6.42
N ALA A 33 -8.40 7.95 6.45
CA ALA A 33 -9.05 8.38 7.69
C ALA A 33 -9.53 7.18 8.51
N GLU A 34 -10.18 6.19 7.88
CA GLU A 34 -10.59 4.94 8.51
C GLU A 34 -9.38 4.17 9.06
N TRP A 35 -8.29 4.09 8.28
CA TRP A 35 -7.07 3.42 8.71
C TRP A 35 -6.48 4.05 9.97
N ASN A 36 -6.39 5.38 9.98
CA ASN A 36 -5.90 6.11 11.14
C ASN A 36 -6.77 5.87 12.39
N ARG A 37 -8.09 5.85 12.24
CA ARG A 37 -9.02 5.54 13.34
C ARG A 37 -8.78 4.14 13.91
N LEU A 38 -8.67 3.13 13.06
CA LEU A 38 -8.41 1.75 13.51
C LEU A 38 -7.04 1.61 14.17
N ALA A 39 -6.02 2.30 13.66
CA ALA A 39 -4.69 2.31 14.27
C ALA A 39 -4.71 2.92 15.69
N VAL A 40 -5.46 4.00 15.89
CA VAL A 40 -5.65 4.61 17.21
C VAL A 40 -6.40 3.67 18.17
N GLU A 41 -7.39 2.93 17.66
CA GLU A 41 -8.16 1.94 18.43
C GLU A 41 -7.39 0.63 18.66
N GLY A 42 -6.19 0.48 18.10
CA GLY A 42 -5.40 -0.76 18.19
C GLY A 42 -6.02 -1.95 17.46
N LYS A 43 -6.89 -1.69 16.48
CA LYS A 43 -7.57 -2.73 15.69
C LYS A 43 -6.74 -3.17 14.49
N PRO A 44 -6.85 -4.44 14.05
CA PRO A 44 -6.25 -4.90 12.81
C PRO A 44 -6.69 -4.05 11.62
N SER A 45 -5.77 -3.68 10.75
CA SER A 45 -6.04 -2.74 9.66
C SER A 45 -5.36 -3.09 8.33
N TYR A 46 -4.84 -4.31 8.21
CA TYR A 46 -4.12 -4.73 7.00
C TYR A 46 -5.00 -4.77 5.74
N GLU A 47 -6.30 -5.04 5.87
CA GLU A 47 -7.23 -5.03 4.73
C GLU A 47 -7.41 -3.63 4.13
N ILE A 48 -7.17 -2.59 4.91
CA ILE A 48 -7.33 -1.19 4.46
C ILE A 48 -6.20 -0.79 3.52
N ASP A 49 -4.99 -1.28 3.74
CA ASP A 49 -3.86 -1.08 2.84
C ASP A 49 -4.21 -1.55 1.41
N GLY A 50 -4.76 -2.76 1.28
CA GLY A 50 -5.22 -3.28 -0.01
C GLY A 50 -6.31 -2.44 -0.65
N ARG A 51 -7.29 -2.02 0.11
CA ARG A 51 -8.37 -1.15 -0.40
C ARG A 51 -7.82 0.15 -0.97
N PHE A 52 -6.81 0.74 -0.35
CA PHE A 52 -6.17 1.94 -0.85
C PHE A 52 -5.51 1.69 -2.22
N HIS A 53 -4.67 0.66 -2.33
CA HIS A 53 -4.00 0.31 -3.58
C HIS A 53 -5.00 -0.08 -4.68
N GLU A 54 -6.00 -0.90 -4.37
CA GLU A 54 -7.04 -1.28 -5.33
C GLU A 54 -7.83 -0.07 -5.85
N THR A 55 -8.16 0.89 -4.97
CA THR A 55 -8.84 2.12 -5.37
C THR A 55 -7.97 2.96 -6.32
N LEU A 56 -6.68 3.15 -6.00
CA LEU A 56 -5.76 3.88 -6.87
C LEU A 56 -5.64 3.25 -8.26
N TYR A 57 -5.46 1.95 -8.35
CA TYR A 57 -5.21 1.28 -9.63
C TYR A 57 -6.48 0.93 -10.41
N SER A 58 -7.66 0.99 -9.78
CA SER A 58 -8.94 0.80 -10.47
C SER A 58 -9.18 1.82 -11.58
N VAL A 59 -8.66 3.04 -11.41
CA VAL A 59 -8.81 4.14 -12.38
C VAL A 59 -8.13 3.87 -13.73
N ILE A 60 -7.19 2.93 -13.77
CA ILE A 60 -6.51 2.54 -15.01
C ILE A 60 -7.48 1.84 -15.98
N GLY A 61 -8.55 1.23 -15.46
CA GLY A 61 -9.56 0.54 -16.26
C GLY A 61 -9.05 -0.73 -16.95
N ASN A 62 -7.93 -1.28 -16.49
CA ASN A 62 -7.35 -2.51 -17.02
C ASN A 62 -7.59 -3.68 -16.08
N ARG A 63 -8.43 -4.63 -16.51
CA ARG A 63 -8.81 -5.81 -15.72
C ARG A 63 -7.60 -6.65 -15.26
N MET A 64 -6.52 -6.69 -16.06
CA MET A 64 -5.32 -7.43 -15.68
C MET A 64 -4.58 -6.73 -14.53
N VAL A 65 -4.48 -5.40 -14.56
CA VAL A 65 -3.90 -4.61 -13.45
C VAL A 65 -4.69 -4.85 -12.17
N THR A 66 -6.02 -4.75 -12.25
CA THR A 66 -6.90 -5.00 -11.10
C THR A 66 -6.74 -6.42 -10.54
N ALA A 67 -6.67 -7.43 -11.43
CA ALA A 67 -6.46 -8.81 -11.02
C ALA A 67 -5.10 -9.04 -10.34
N LEU A 68 -4.03 -8.42 -10.88
CA LEU A 68 -2.70 -8.50 -10.28
C LEU A 68 -2.65 -7.80 -8.91
N CYS A 69 -3.24 -6.63 -8.76
CA CYS A 69 -3.37 -5.95 -7.47
C CYS A 69 -4.08 -6.83 -6.44
N HIS A 70 -5.18 -7.47 -6.85
CA HIS A 70 -5.93 -8.38 -5.97
C HIS A 70 -5.10 -9.61 -5.55
N ILE A 71 -4.39 -10.23 -6.49
CA ILE A 71 -3.49 -11.38 -6.20
C ILE A 71 -2.39 -10.95 -5.23
N PHE A 72 -1.73 -9.83 -5.48
CA PHE A 72 -0.69 -9.33 -4.59
C PHE A 72 -1.22 -9.06 -3.20
N TRP A 73 -2.40 -8.49 -3.11
CA TRP A 73 -3.05 -8.18 -1.87
C TRP A 73 -3.42 -9.44 -1.08
N THR A 74 -4.05 -10.41 -1.72
CA THR A 74 -4.42 -11.68 -1.08
C THR A 74 -3.18 -12.40 -0.53
N SER A 75 -2.11 -12.46 -1.33
CA SER A 75 -0.85 -13.07 -0.92
C SER A 75 -0.20 -12.31 0.26
N TYR A 76 -0.29 -10.97 0.27
CA TYR A 76 0.20 -10.16 1.39
C TYR A 76 -0.61 -10.42 2.67
N CYS A 77 -1.94 -10.48 2.59
CA CYS A 77 -2.79 -10.78 3.73
C CYS A 77 -2.47 -12.15 4.34
N GLU A 78 -2.23 -13.17 3.51
CA GLU A 78 -1.85 -14.50 3.98
C GLU A 78 -0.51 -14.48 4.74
N LEU A 79 0.49 -13.77 4.21
CA LEU A 79 1.79 -13.61 4.85
C LEU A 79 1.67 -12.85 6.19
N GLU A 80 0.93 -11.75 6.23
CA GLU A 80 0.73 -10.95 7.44
C GLU A 80 -0.09 -11.68 8.49
N THR A 81 -1.12 -12.43 8.10
CA THR A 81 -1.91 -13.25 9.03
C THR A 81 -1.02 -14.28 9.72
N ASN A 82 -0.17 -14.97 8.96
CA ASN A 82 0.78 -15.94 9.53
C ASN A 82 1.79 -15.28 10.47
N ARG A 83 2.20 -14.03 10.17
CA ARG A 83 3.12 -13.25 11.01
C ARG A 83 2.47 -12.78 12.32
N ILE A 84 1.23 -12.34 12.28
CA ILE A 84 0.49 -11.87 13.46
C ILE A 84 0.20 -13.02 14.42
N LEU A 85 -0.13 -14.19 13.91
CA LEU A 85 -0.33 -15.39 14.73
C LEU A 85 0.96 -15.86 15.44
N GLY A 86 2.13 -15.44 14.91
CA GLY A 86 3.44 -15.76 15.50
C GLY A 86 4.00 -14.71 16.49
N ASN A 87 3.55 -13.47 16.45
CA ASN A 87 4.12 -12.35 17.23
C ASN A 87 3.07 -11.29 17.59
N ALA A 88 2.43 -11.43 18.73
CA ALA A 88 1.57 -10.39 19.30
C ALA A 88 2.43 -9.42 20.12
N ASP A 89 3.04 -8.40 19.52
CA ASP A 89 3.81 -7.42 20.26
C ASP A 89 3.58 -5.95 19.82
N SER A 90 3.73 -5.03 20.77
CA SER A 90 3.44 -3.60 20.72
C SER A 90 4.22 -2.76 19.70
N LYS A 91 5.16 -3.34 18.97
CA LYS A 91 5.86 -2.71 17.84
C LYS A 91 4.97 -2.38 16.63
N ASN A 92 3.73 -2.84 16.66
CA ASN A 92 2.81 -2.76 15.52
C ASN A 92 2.25 -1.34 15.29
N ARG A 93 2.08 -0.52 16.34
CA ARG A 93 1.44 0.80 16.22
C ARG A 93 2.33 1.81 15.48
N GLU A 94 3.58 1.97 15.91
CA GLU A 94 4.52 2.91 15.28
C GLU A 94 4.77 2.55 13.80
N SER A 95 4.87 1.25 13.52
CA SER A 95 4.99 0.76 12.14
C SER A 95 3.76 1.09 11.30
N THR A 96 2.56 0.95 11.85
CA THR A 96 1.31 1.29 11.18
C THR A 96 1.20 2.79 10.90
N GLU A 97 1.55 3.64 11.87
CA GLU A 97 1.55 5.10 11.70
C GLU A 97 2.50 5.54 10.58
N LYS A 98 3.70 4.97 10.52
CA LYS A 98 4.67 5.23 9.43
C LYS A 98 4.13 4.79 8.06
N THR A 99 3.44 3.66 8.02
CA THR A 99 2.81 3.16 6.80
C THR A 99 1.70 4.09 6.32
N ILE A 100 0.80 4.51 7.21
CA ILE A 100 -0.26 5.46 6.89
C ILE A 100 0.32 6.79 6.38
N GLU A 101 1.37 7.30 7.00
CA GLU A 101 2.02 8.53 6.58
C GLU A 101 2.66 8.40 5.18
N ALA A 102 3.26 7.26 4.87
CA ALA A 102 3.76 7.00 3.52
C ALA A 102 2.62 7.06 2.47
N HIS A 103 1.47 6.47 2.76
CA HIS A 103 0.30 6.52 1.89
C HIS A 103 -0.28 7.94 1.76
N ARG A 104 -0.30 8.74 2.83
CA ARG A 104 -0.69 10.15 2.75
C ARG A 104 0.20 10.95 1.81
N ARG A 105 1.50 10.72 1.88
CA ARG A 105 2.45 11.39 0.99
C ARG A 105 2.25 11.01 -0.48
N ILE A 106 1.97 9.73 -0.75
CA ILE A 106 1.63 9.25 -2.09
C ILE A 106 0.36 9.95 -2.59
N LEU A 107 -0.71 9.91 -1.79
CA LEU A 107 -1.98 10.54 -2.16
C LEU A 107 -1.83 12.04 -2.40
N LYS A 108 -1.04 12.73 -1.59
CA LYS A 108 -0.74 14.16 -1.78
C LYS A 108 -0.06 14.43 -3.12
N ALA A 109 0.91 13.64 -3.52
CA ALA A 109 1.55 13.76 -4.83
C ALA A 109 0.55 13.53 -5.98
N VAL A 110 -0.35 12.55 -5.83
CA VAL A 110 -1.45 12.30 -6.79
C VAL A 110 -2.39 13.50 -6.88
N GLN A 111 -2.81 14.08 -5.76
CA GLN A 111 -3.66 15.26 -5.71
C GLN A 111 -3.01 16.50 -6.36
N GLN A 112 -1.69 16.61 -6.27
CA GLN A 112 -0.91 17.68 -6.90
C GLN A 112 -0.67 17.46 -8.40
N GLY A 113 -1.08 16.33 -8.95
CA GLY A 113 -0.82 15.99 -10.34
C GLY A 113 0.63 15.62 -10.64
N ASP A 114 1.43 15.31 -9.61
CA ASP A 114 2.85 14.98 -9.75
C ASP A 114 3.06 13.47 -9.87
N GLY A 115 2.91 12.96 -11.09
CA GLY A 115 3.09 11.53 -11.38
C GLY A 115 4.50 11.01 -11.13
N SER A 116 5.52 11.84 -11.32
CA SER A 116 6.92 11.48 -11.06
C SER A 116 7.18 11.31 -9.56
N MET A 117 6.72 12.26 -8.76
CA MET A 117 6.82 12.19 -7.29
C MET A 117 5.99 11.03 -6.75
N ALA A 118 4.77 10.83 -7.24
CA ALA A 118 3.92 9.73 -6.84
C ALA A 118 4.57 8.37 -7.13
N SER A 119 5.18 8.20 -8.31
CA SER A 119 5.95 7.02 -8.69
C SER A 119 7.12 6.76 -7.75
N LYS A 120 7.92 7.80 -7.47
CA LYS A 120 9.05 7.70 -6.54
C LYS A 120 8.61 7.30 -5.13
N LEU A 121 7.58 7.95 -4.60
CA LEU A 121 7.08 7.67 -3.26
C LEU A 121 6.51 6.25 -3.16
N MET A 122 5.82 5.76 -4.18
CA MET A 122 5.33 4.39 -4.24
C MET A 122 6.49 3.38 -4.28
N TYR A 123 7.52 3.66 -5.05
CA TYR A 123 8.74 2.84 -5.08
C TYR A 123 9.40 2.78 -3.69
N ASP A 124 9.63 3.92 -3.07
CA ASP A 124 10.27 4.04 -1.75
C ASP A 124 9.45 3.32 -0.66
N HIS A 125 8.12 3.38 -0.74
CA HIS A 125 7.21 2.67 0.16
C HIS A 125 7.49 1.16 0.18
N PHE A 126 7.64 0.53 -0.97
CA PHE A 126 7.97 -0.90 -1.06
C PHE A 126 9.41 -1.24 -0.66
N VAL A 127 10.36 -0.33 -0.82
CA VAL A 127 11.75 -0.53 -0.34
C VAL A 127 11.79 -0.63 1.18
N VAL A 128 11.01 0.20 1.88
CA VAL A 128 10.93 0.16 3.35
C VAL A 128 10.29 -1.15 3.83
N ILE A 129 9.23 -1.61 3.17
CA ILE A 129 8.56 -2.87 3.49
C ILE A 129 9.50 -4.05 3.27
N ASN A 130 10.23 -4.11 2.16
CA ASN A 130 11.20 -5.18 1.88
C ASN A 130 12.28 -5.27 2.95
N LYS A 131 12.86 -4.14 3.35
CA LYS A 131 13.87 -4.12 4.41
C LYS A 131 13.34 -4.62 5.75
N ALA A 132 12.08 -4.34 6.06
CA ALA A 132 11.43 -4.86 7.26
C ALA A 132 11.19 -6.37 7.17
N ALA A 133 10.85 -6.90 5.99
CA ALA A 133 10.69 -8.34 5.75
C ALA A 133 12.03 -9.09 5.85
N ASP A 134 13.12 -8.54 5.29
CA ASP A 134 14.48 -9.11 5.35
C ASP A 134 15.01 -9.20 6.79
N LEU A 135 14.67 -8.24 7.64
CA LEU A 135 15.05 -8.24 9.06
C LEU A 135 14.31 -9.32 9.89
N ILE A 136 13.25 -9.90 9.34
CA ILE A 136 12.42 -10.93 10.02
C ILE A 136 12.78 -12.33 9.55
N GLY A 137 13.68 -12.49 8.58
CA GLY A 137 14.32 -13.77 8.24
C GLY A 137 13.57 -14.63 7.25
N GLU A 138 12.98 -14.07 6.20
CA GLU A 138 12.65 -14.87 5.02
C GLU A 138 13.96 -15.24 4.27
N PRO A 139 14.26 -16.54 4.07
CA PRO A 139 15.44 -16.91 3.30
C PRO A 139 15.25 -16.50 1.85
N HIS A 140 16.17 -15.71 1.34
CA HIS A 140 16.31 -15.46 -0.09
C HIS A 140 16.38 -16.82 -0.80
N ARG A 141 15.35 -17.22 -1.50
CA ARG A 141 15.44 -18.31 -2.47
C ARG A 141 16.15 -17.77 -3.71
N THR A 142 17.41 -18.12 -3.81
CA THR A 142 18.18 -18.08 -5.06
C THR A 142 17.51 -18.88 -6.16
#